data_d495445c67aaa39886d003af87b1f9ed
#
_entry.id   d495445c67aaa39886d003af87b1f9ed
#
_cell.length_a   1.000
_cell.length_b   1.000
_cell.length_c   1.000
_cell.angle_alpha   90.00
_cell.angle_beta   90.00
_cell.angle_gamma   90.00
#
_symmetry.space_group_name_H-M   'P 1'
#
loop_
_entity.id
_entity.type
_entity.pdbx_description
1 polymer ?
#
loop_
_entity_poly.entity_id
_entity_poly.type
_entity_poly.pdbx_seq_one_letter_code
_entity_poly.pdbx_strand_id
1 'polypeptide(L)'
;LSSAASDVYKRQDYTQILHDARSDEDNKYEMIFTKGEDGKFTAQYGYSAEYEADQLSDEVANMMMPLLGLEDDMYDDFAASVSGMMVSVYGVAIVKPAEGKTQDVVDAMNAYVQSQQKSMEHYLEDQYQIASAARVATVPTGEVVMVCCEDSDTVFENIKKALAA
;
A
#
# COMPACT_ATOMS: atom_id res chain seq x y z
N LEU A 1 -17.04 29.05 3.01
CA LEU A 1 -15.99 28.27 2.34
C LEU A 1 -16.61 27.38 1.27
N SER A 2 -16.07 27.44 0.06
CA SER A 2 -16.51 26.54 -0.99
C SER A 2 -16.16 25.09 -0.65
N SER A 3 -16.95 24.16 -1.14
CA SER A 3 -16.69 22.71 -0.95
C SER A 3 -15.28 22.31 -1.43
N ALA A 4 -14.77 22.94 -2.49
CA ALA A 4 -13.42 22.69 -3.01
C ALA A 4 -12.32 23.05 -2.01
N ALA A 5 -12.47 24.16 -1.28
CA ALA A 5 -11.48 24.56 -0.25
C ALA A 5 -11.51 23.60 0.97
N SER A 6 -12.71 23.12 1.36
CA SER A 6 -12.86 22.10 2.40
C SER A 6 -12.24 20.77 1.99
N ASP A 7 -12.38 20.36 0.72
CA ASP A 7 -11.82 19.11 0.20
C ASP A 7 -10.29 19.15 0.19
N VAL A 8 -9.66 20.30 -0.14
CA VAL A 8 -8.20 20.48 -0.07
C VAL A 8 -7.68 20.30 1.35
N TYR A 9 -8.36 20.86 2.37
CA TYR A 9 -7.96 20.71 3.77
C TYR A 9 -8.23 19.32 4.35
N LYS A 10 -9.11 18.53 3.73
CA LYS A 10 -9.46 17.18 4.16
C LYS A 10 -8.72 16.09 3.38
N ARG A 11 -7.84 16.46 2.44
CA ARG A 11 -7.07 15.48 1.69
C ARG A 11 -6.22 14.67 2.65
N GLN A 12 -6.41 13.36 2.62
CA GLN A 12 -5.66 12.41 3.44
C GLN A 12 -4.23 12.27 2.92
N ASP A 13 -3.27 12.27 3.81
CA ASP A 13 -1.90 11.87 3.52
C ASP A 13 -1.76 10.38 3.80
N TYR A 14 -1.97 9.57 2.77
CA TYR A 14 -1.90 8.12 2.90
C TYR A 14 -0.51 7.63 3.27
N THR A 15 0.53 8.30 2.82
CA THR A 15 1.91 7.98 3.20
C THR A 15 2.12 8.11 4.71
N GLN A 16 1.66 9.21 5.30
CA GLN A 16 1.76 9.44 6.74
C GLN A 16 0.91 8.44 7.53
N ILE A 17 -0.27 8.12 7.05
CA ILE A 17 -1.15 7.13 7.68
C ILE A 17 -0.48 5.75 7.72
N LEU A 18 0.11 5.30 6.60
CA LEU A 18 0.85 4.04 6.58
C LEU A 18 2.06 4.06 7.51
N HIS A 19 2.82 5.15 7.51
CA HIS A 19 3.96 5.32 8.40
C HIS A 19 3.56 5.15 9.87
N ASP A 20 2.51 5.84 10.29
CA ASP A 20 2.08 5.85 11.69
C ASP A 20 1.39 4.55 12.12
N ALA A 21 0.84 3.79 11.17
CA ALA A 21 0.11 2.56 11.44
C ALA A 21 1.02 1.35 11.64
N ARG A 22 2.23 1.36 11.10
CA ARG A 22 3.14 0.21 11.09
C ARG A 22 4.28 0.38 12.09
N SER A 23 5.06 -0.68 12.26
CA SER A 23 6.16 -0.70 13.23
C SER A 23 7.34 0.19 12.82
N ASP A 24 8.17 0.57 13.80
CA ASP A 24 9.42 1.31 13.54
C ASP A 24 10.39 0.50 12.68
N GLU A 25 10.40 -0.82 12.83
CA GLU A 25 11.22 -1.71 12.02
C GLU A 25 10.80 -1.68 10.54
N ASP A 26 9.49 -1.77 10.27
CA ASP A 26 8.97 -1.65 8.91
C ASP A 26 9.30 -0.29 8.30
N ASN A 27 9.16 0.78 9.08
CA ASN A 27 9.52 2.14 8.63
C ASN A 27 11.01 2.29 8.33
N LYS A 28 11.86 1.52 9.00
CA LYS A 28 13.30 1.54 8.78
C LYS A 28 13.73 0.86 7.49
N TYR A 29 13.04 -0.23 7.10
CA TYR A 29 13.47 -1.06 5.97
C TYR A 29 12.60 -0.92 4.73
N GLU A 30 11.33 -0.61 4.86
CA GLU A 30 10.38 -0.66 3.75
C GLU A 30 9.94 0.75 3.31
N MET A 31 10.22 1.09 2.06
CA MET A 31 9.82 2.35 1.46
C MET A 31 8.30 2.44 1.31
N ILE A 32 7.73 3.62 1.53
CA ILE A 32 6.34 3.93 1.16
C ILE A 32 6.39 4.77 -0.12
N PHE A 33 5.75 4.29 -1.17
CA PHE A 33 5.72 4.99 -2.46
C PHE A 33 4.31 5.44 -2.83
N THR A 34 4.26 6.51 -3.59
CA THR A 34 3.04 7.10 -4.14
C THR A 34 3.33 7.74 -5.49
N LYS A 35 2.31 8.20 -6.19
CA LYS A 35 2.45 8.88 -7.46
C LYS A 35 2.20 10.37 -7.28
N GLY A 36 3.14 11.18 -7.75
CA GLY A 36 3.01 12.63 -7.74
C GLY A 36 2.11 13.16 -8.85
N GLU A 37 1.74 14.45 -8.76
CA GLU A 37 0.92 15.12 -9.77
C GLU A 37 1.59 15.17 -11.16
N ASP A 38 2.93 15.14 -11.18
CA ASP A 38 3.73 15.09 -12.41
C ASP A 38 3.76 13.70 -13.08
N GLY A 39 3.07 12.71 -12.50
CA GLY A 39 3.03 11.35 -12.98
C GLY A 39 4.23 10.49 -12.60
N LYS A 40 5.21 11.05 -11.88
CA LYS A 40 6.36 10.30 -11.37
C LYS A 40 6.05 9.70 -10.00
N PHE A 41 6.63 8.52 -9.74
CA PHE A 41 6.57 7.92 -8.43
C PHE A 41 7.60 8.54 -7.50
N THR A 42 7.23 8.71 -6.24
CA THR A 42 8.10 9.16 -5.16
C THR A 42 8.02 8.18 -4.00
N ALA A 43 9.04 8.13 -3.17
CA ALA A 43 9.04 7.29 -2.00
C ALA A 43 9.66 8.00 -0.80
N GLN A 44 9.23 7.57 0.40
CA GLN A 44 9.76 8.04 1.67
C GLN A 44 10.03 6.83 2.56
N TYR A 45 10.89 7.03 3.56
CA TYR A 45 11.27 6.02 4.56
C TYR A 45 12.08 4.85 3.97
N GLY A 46 12.47 3.92 4.82
CA GLY A 46 13.27 2.77 4.41
C GLY A 46 14.54 3.20 3.68
N TYR A 47 14.87 2.46 2.64
CA TYR A 47 16.04 2.73 1.82
C TYR A 47 15.81 3.74 0.69
N SER A 48 14.70 4.50 0.73
CA SER A 48 14.38 5.46 -0.35
C SER A 48 15.47 6.50 -0.61
N ALA A 49 16.20 6.92 0.43
CA ALA A 49 17.28 7.89 0.33
C ALA A 49 18.53 7.37 -0.41
N GLU A 50 18.63 6.08 -0.66
CA GLU A 50 19.74 5.47 -1.39
C GLU A 50 19.59 5.60 -2.92
N TYR A 51 18.43 6.04 -3.39
CA TYR A 51 18.10 6.14 -4.81
C TYR A 51 18.05 7.59 -5.28
N GLU A 52 18.52 7.80 -6.52
CA GLU A 52 18.20 9.04 -7.24
C GLU A 52 16.73 9.04 -7.65
N ALA A 53 16.10 10.23 -7.71
CA ALA A 53 14.65 10.37 -7.91
C ALA A 53 14.12 9.67 -9.16
N ASP A 54 14.78 9.82 -10.31
CA ASP A 54 14.35 9.19 -11.56
C ASP A 54 14.53 7.66 -11.51
N GLN A 55 15.63 7.19 -10.94
CA GLN A 55 15.89 5.77 -10.75
C GLN A 55 14.83 5.13 -9.85
N LEU A 56 14.48 5.80 -8.76
CA LEU A 56 13.43 5.35 -7.83
C LEU A 56 12.07 5.25 -8.54
N SER A 57 11.71 6.30 -9.30
CA SER A 57 10.45 6.34 -10.05
C SER A 57 10.37 5.18 -11.04
N ASP A 58 11.44 4.92 -11.79
CA ASP A 58 11.49 3.82 -12.75
C ASP A 58 11.39 2.45 -12.08
N GLU A 59 12.05 2.27 -10.95
CA GLU A 59 11.99 1.01 -10.19
C GLU A 59 10.57 0.74 -9.66
N VAL A 60 9.93 1.74 -9.09
CA VAL A 60 8.54 1.62 -8.64
C VAL A 60 7.61 1.27 -9.81
N ALA A 61 7.74 1.99 -10.93
CA ALA A 61 6.90 1.78 -12.10
C ALA A 61 7.06 0.37 -12.71
N ASN A 62 8.29 -0.13 -12.77
CA ASN A 62 8.61 -1.34 -13.51
C ASN A 62 8.60 -2.60 -12.65
N MET A 63 8.77 -2.49 -11.33
CA MET A 63 8.86 -3.64 -10.43
C MET A 63 7.73 -3.69 -9.39
N MET A 64 7.46 -2.58 -8.71
CA MET A 64 6.53 -2.59 -7.57
C MET A 64 5.06 -2.48 -8.00
N MET A 65 4.75 -1.58 -8.91
CA MET A 65 3.37 -1.43 -9.40
C MET A 65 2.83 -2.68 -10.10
N PRO A 66 3.61 -3.38 -10.94
CA PRO A 66 3.16 -4.65 -11.51
C PRO A 66 2.88 -5.74 -10.47
N LEU A 67 3.61 -5.77 -9.34
CA LEU A 67 3.33 -6.70 -8.25
C LEU A 67 1.97 -6.44 -7.61
N LEU A 68 1.60 -5.17 -7.46
CA LEU A 68 0.30 -4.78 -6.91
C LEU A 68 -0.85 -4.93 -7.91
N GLY A 69 -0.55 -5.01 -9.20
CA GLY A 69 -1.57 -5.09 -10.25
C GLY A 69 -2.41 -3.82 -10.37
N LEU A 70 -1.92 -2.68 -9.90
CA LEU A 70 -2.59 -1.39 -10.00
C LEU A 70 -2.18 -0.68 -11.29
N GLU A 71 -3.17 -0.41 -12.14
CA GLU A 71 -3.01 0.39 -13.36
C GLU A 71 -3.49 1.83 -13.12
N ASP A 72 -3.01 2.78 -13.91
CA ASP A 72 -3.23 4.21 -13.73
C ASP A 72 -4.72 4.62 -13.71
N ASP A 73 -5.58 3.89 -14.44
CA ASP A 73 -7.01 4.18 -14.50
C ASP A 73 -7.81 3.63 -13.30
N MET A 74 -7.18 2.86 -12.43
CA MET A 74 -7.83 2.18 -11.31
C MET A 74 -7.92 3.03 -10.05
N TYR A 75 -7.11 4.07 -9.93
CA TYR A 75 -7.02 4.86 -8.70
C TYR A 75 -6.91 6.36 -8.97
N ASP A 76 -7.39 7.15 -8.02
CA ASP A 76 -7.18 8.60 -7.98
C ASP A 76 -5.97 8.97 -7.11
N ASP A 77 -5.70 8.18 -6.08
CA ASP A 77 -4.57 8.36 -5.18
C ASP A 77 -4.25 7.04 -4.47
N PHE A 78 -3.04 6.88 -4.01
CA PHE A 78 -2.64 5.71 -3.23
C PHE A 78 -1.33 5.97 -2.49
N ALA A 79 -1.08 5.16 -1.47
CA ALA A 79 0.26 4.90 -0.93
C ALA A 79 0.41 3.41 -0.69
N ALA A 80 1.58 2.87 -0.97
CA ALA A 80 1.84 1.46 -0.81
C ALA A 80 3.29 1.21 -0.42
N SER A 81 3.51 0.04 0.18
CA SER A 81 4.84 -0.44 0.54
C SER A 81 4.85 -1.95 0.35
N VAL A 82 5.80 -2.46 -0.39
CA VAL A 82 5.96 -3.90 -0.64
C VAL A 82 7.41 -4.29 -0.49
N SER A 83 7.66 -5.50 0.02
CA SER A 83 8.99 -6.07 0.08
C SER A 83 9.33 -6.72 -1.26
N GLY A 84 10.53 -6.44 -1.76
CA GLY A 84 11.10 -7.14 -2.90
C GLY A 84 11.85 -8.43 -2.51
N MET A 85 11.90 -8.77 -1.23
CA MET A 85 12.64 -9.93 -0.73
C MET A 85 11.80 -11.21 -0.84
N MET A 86 12.36 -12.25 -1.45
CA MET A 86 11.66 -13.52 -1.68
C MET A 86 11.50 -14.38 -0.42
N VAL A 87 12.06 -13.97 0.70
CA VAL A 87 12.03 -14.72 1.97
C VAL A 87 11.16 -14.05 3.04
N SER A 88 10.52 -12.94 2.68
CA SER A 88 9.72 -12.14 3.61
C SER A 88 8.44 -11.68 2.92
N VAL A 89 7.31 -11.98 3.53
CA VAL A 89 6.00 -11.49 3.08
C VAL A 89 5.76 -10.13 3.71
N TYR A 90 5.63 -9.12 2.87
CA TYR A 90 5.30 -7.78 3.33
C TYR A 90 4.61 -7.00 2.20
N GLY A 91 3.43 -6.48 2.51
CA GLY A 91 2.72 -5.57 1.62
C GLY A 91 1.62 -4.84 2.37
N VAL A 92 1.62 -3.51 2.29
CA VAL A 92 0.56 -2.66 2.82
C VAL A 92 0.20 -1.61 1.78
N ALA A 93 -1.09 -1.30 1.65
CA ALA A 93 -1.55 -0.30 0.68
C ALA A 93 -2.84 0.36 1.14
N ILE A 94 -2.95 1.65 0.86
CA ILE A 94 -4.18 2.42 0.91
C ILE A 94 -4.42 2.92 -0.51
N VAL A 95 -5.54 2.55 -1.12
CA VAL A 95 -5.86 2.96 -2.49
C VAL A 95 -7.20 3.66 -2.50
N LYS A 96 -7.24 4.88 -3.02
CA LYS A 96 -8.48 5.58 -3.34
C LYS A 96 -8.90 5.18 -4.75
N PRO A 97 -9.94 4.33 -4.92
CA PRO A 97 -10.32 3.87 -6.25
C PRO A 97 -10.85 5.02 -7.11
N ALA A 98 -10.54 4.97 -8.39
CA ALA A 98 -11.23 5.79 -9.37
C ALA A 98 -12.71 5.39 -9.43
N GLU A 99 -13.57 6.28 -9.92
CA GLU A 99 -14.99 6.02 -10.03
C GLU A 99 -15.28 4.74 -10.82
N GLY A 100 -16.06 3.84 -10.24
CA GLY A 100 -16.41 2.57 -10.85
C GLY A 100 -15.33 1.49 -10.79
N LYS A 101 -14.19 1.74 -10.12
CA LYS A 101 -13.03 0.85 -10.08
C LYS A 101 -12.81 0.16 -8.73
N THR A 102 -13.68 0.36 -7.75
CA THR A 102 -13.50 -0.22 -6.42
C THR A 102 -13.31 -1.74 -6.46
N GLN A 103 -14.13 -2.45 -7.22
CA GLN A 103 -14.02 -3.91 -7.31
C GLN A 103 -12.72 -4.34 -8.00
N ASP A 104 -12.29 -3.63 -9.03
CA ASP A 104 -11.02 -3.91 -9.72
C ASP A 104 -9.83 -3.76 -8.76
N VAL A 105 -9.86 -2.74 -7.90
CA VAL A 105 -8.82 -2.53 -6.87
C VAL A 105 -8.86 -3.64 -5.82
N VAL A 106 -10.05 -4.01 -5.33
CA VAL A 106 -10.21 -5.12 -4.38
C VAL A 106 -9.66 -6.41 -4.96
N ASP A 107 -9.98 -6.71 -6.23
CA ASP A 107 -9.51 -7.91 -6.91
C ASP A 107 -7.98 -7.91 -7.06
N ALA A 108 -7.37 -6.76 -7.40
CA ALA A 108 -5.93 -6.63 -7.49
C ALA A 108 -5.24 -6.87 -6.13
N MET A 109 -5.78 -6.31 -5.05
CA MET A 109 -5.23 -6.50 -3.70
C MET A 109 -5.37 -7.95 -3.23
N ASN A 110 -6.49 -8.59 -3.50
CA ASN A 110 -6.67 -10.00 -3.20
C ASN A 110 -5.73 -10.88 -4.01
N ALA A 111 -5.50 -10.57 -5.28
CA ALA A 111 -4.55 -11.30 -6.12
C ALA A 111 -3.12 -11.20 -5.59
N TYR A 112 -2.72 -10.01 -5.11
CA TYR A 112 -1.43 -9.83 -4.45
C TYR A 112 -1.29 -10.72 -3.23
N VAL A 113 -2.27 -10.71 -2.33
CA VAL A 113 -2.26 -11.55 -1.12
C VAL A 113 -2.19 -13.03 -1.48
N GLN A 114 -2.98 -13.48 -2.46
CA GLN A 114 -2.97 -14.87 -2.92
C GLN A 114 -1.61 -15.27 -3.48
N SER A 115 -0.95 -14.38 -4.23
CA SER A 115 0.39 -14.64 -4.75
C SER A 115 1.44 -14.80 -3.63
N GLN A 116 1.31 -14.01 -2.56
CA GLN A 116 2.17 -14.14 -1.38
C GLN A 116 1.92 -15.45 -0.65
N GLN A 117 0.67 -15.82 -0.43
CA GLN A 117 0.31 -17.12 0.16
C GLN A 117 0.89 -18.28 -0.65
N LYS A 118 0.69 -18.24 -1.96
CA LYS A 118 1.13 -19.32 -2.85
C LYS A 118 2.66 -19.45 -2.89
N SER A 119 3.40 -18.34 -2.86
CA SER A 119 4.86 -18.36 -2.87
C SER A 119 5.46 -18.91 -1.59
N MET A 120 4.77 -18.81 -0.46
CA MET A 120 5.25 -19.24 0.86
C MET A 120 4.70 -20.61 1.27
N GLU A 121 3.62 -21.07 0.66
CA GLU A 121 3.07 -22.41 0.89
C GLU A 121 4.15 -23.45 0.60
N HIS A 122 4.39 -24.36 1.56
CA HIS A 122 5.43 -25.41 1.47
C HIS A 122 6.89 -24.89 1.42
N TYR A 123 7.10 -23.59 1.68
CA TYR A 123 8.45 -23.00 1.68
C TYR A 123 8.84 -22.45 3.06
N LEU A 124 8.15 -21.42 3.55
CA LEU A 124 8.38 -20.82 4.87
C LEU A 124 7.06 -20.74 5.62
N GLU A 125 6.87 -21.60 6.59
CA GLU A 125 5.59 -21.73 7.32
C GLU A 125 5.22 -20.46 8.07
N ASP A 126 6.18 -19.80 8.73
CA ASP A 126 5.95 -18.55 9.46
C ASP A 126 5.48 -17.43 8.51
N GLN A 127 6.08 -17.33 7.33
CA GLN A 127 5.69 -16.36 6.31
C GLN A 127 4.34 -16.71 5.67
N TYR A 128 4.07 -17.98 5.48
CA TYR A 128 2.75 -18.44 5.01
C TYR A 128 1.63 -18.05 5.98
N GLN A 129 1.87 -18.17 7.30
CA GLN A 129 0.90 -17.75 8.32
C GLN A 129 0.64 -16.24 8.26
N ILE A 130 1.67 -15.44 8.07
CA ILE A 130 1.53 -13.98 7.89
C ILE A 130 0.66 -13.68 6.67
N ALA A 131 0.94 -14.29 5.53
CA ALA A 131 0.16 -14.10 4.31
C ALA A 131 -1.29 -14.58 4.45
N SER A 132 -1.51 -15.66 5.19
CA SER A 132 -2.86 -16.21 5.44
C SER A 132 -3.70 -15.34 6.36
N ALA A 133 -3.07 -14.53 7.23
CA ALA A 133 -3.74 -13.59 8.11
C ALA A 133 -3.93 -12.20 7.47
N ALA A 134 -3.55 -12.00 6.22
CA ALA A 134 -3.68 -10.73 5.51
C ALA A 134 -5.14 -10.29 5.40
N ARG A 135 -5.35 -8.98 5.38
CA ARG A 135 -6.68 -8.37 5.26
C ARG A 135 -6.75 -7.46 4.05
N VAL A 136 -7.83 -7.60 3.28
CA VAL A 136 -8.20 -6.69 2.19
C VAL A 136 -9.65 -6.31 2.38
N ALA A 137 -9.94 -5.04 2.49
CA ALA A 137 -11.32 -4.56 2.62
C ALA A 137 -11.47 -3.12 2.14
N THR A 138 -12.66 -2.78 1.69
CA THR A 138 -13.09 -1.41 1.51
C THR A 138 -13.51 -0.85 2.87
N VAL A 139 -12.95 0.29 3.27
CA VAL A 139 -13.28 0.94 4.54
C VAL A 139 -14.43 1.95 4.35
N PRO A 140 -15.09 2.40 5.44
CA PRO A 140 -16.26 3.29 5.32
C PRO A 140 -16.03 4.59 4.56
N THR A 141 -14.80 5.11 4.56
CA THR A 141 -14.43 6.33 3.81
C THR A 141 -14.19 6.08 2.31
N GLY A 142 -14.26 4.83 1.85
CA GLY A 142 -14.23 4.47 0.43
C GLY A 142 -12.90 3.92 -0.08
N GLU A 143 -11.82 4.06 0.67
CA GLU A 143 -10.53 3.50 0.27
C GLU A 143 -10.53 1.96 0.39
N VAL A 144 -9.77 1.31 -0.47
CA VAL A 144 -9.42 -0.10 -0.34
C VAL A 144 -8.12 -0.19 0.42
N VAL A 145 -8.11 -0.96 1.50
CA VAL A 145 -6.94 -1.16 2.36
C VAL A 145 -6.50 -2.62 2.28
N MET A 146 -5.22 -2.83 2.02
CA MET A 146 -4.58 -4.15 2.04
C MET A 146 -3.48 -4.15 3.09
N VAL A 147 -3.48 -5.15 3.96
CA VAL A 147 -2.45 -5.34 4.99
C VAL A 147 -2.02 -6.80 4.99
N CYS A 148 -0.77 -7.05 4.60
CA CYS A 148 -0.14 -8.35 4.56
C CYS A 148 1.21 -8.25 5.26
N CYS A 149 1.21 -8.26 6.60
CA CYS A 149 2.40 -8.12 7.41
C CYS A 149 2.15 -8.72 8.80
N GLU A 150 3.16 -8.74 9.65
CA GLU A 150 2.97 -9.11 11.06
C GLU A 150 1.97 -8.16 11.72
N ASP A 151 1.17 -8.69 12.64
CA ASP A 151 0.12 -7.93 13.35
C ASP A 151 -0.87 -7.23 12.41
N SER A 152 -1.25 -7.91 11.33
CA SER A 152 -2.11 -7.36 10.27
C SER A 152 -3.41 -6.74 10.80
N ASP A 153 -4.04 -7.34 11.80
CA ASP A 153 -5.27 -6.82 12.40
C ASP A 153 -5.04 -5.46 13.08
N THR A 154 -3.96 -5.33 13.84
CA THR A 154 -3.60 -4.06 14.50
C THR A 154 -3.29 -2.98 13.48
N VAL A 155 -2.47 -3.28 12.49
CA VAL A 155 -2.11 -2.33 11.43
C VAL A 155 -3.35 -1.92 10.63
N PHE A 156 -4.20 -2.87 10.26
CA PHE A 156 -5.44 -2.59 9.54
C PHE A 156 -6.37 -1.65 10.33
N GLU A 157 -6.60 -1.94 11.61
CA GLU A 157 -7.47 -1.11 12.46
C GLU A 157 -6.88 0.30 12.67
N ASN A 158 -5.56 0.42 12.81
CA ASN A 158 -4.89 1.72 12.88
C ASN A 158 -5.12 2.55 11.62
N ILE A 159 -4.98 1.95 10.45
CA ILE A 159 -5.24 2.61 9.15
C ILE A 159 -6.71 3.04 9.05
N LYS A 160 -7.63 2.13 9.31
CA LYS A 160 -9.08 2.39 9.24
C LYS A 160 -9.48 3.55 10.15
N LYS A 161 -8.96 3.57 11.37
CA LYS A 161 -9.23 4.61 12.35
C LYS A 161 -8.66 5.97 11.89
N ALA A 162 -7.44 5.98 11.37
CA ALA A 162 -6.81 7.20 10.85
C ALA A 162 -7.58 7.78 9.66
N LEU A 163 -8.07 6.94 8.75
CA LEU A 163 -8.87 7.36 7.60
C LEU A 163 -10.23 7.94 8.01
N ALA A 164 -10.79 7.47 9.11
CA ALA A 164 -12.07 7.95 9.64
C ALA A 164 -11.96 9.24 10.48
N ALA A 165 -10.77 9.64 10.83
CA ALA A 165 -10.53 10.79 11.70
C ALA A 165 -10.78 12.14 10.98
#